data_5e40a4d7d3c9694a9152f0d46a0c824f
#
_entry.id   5e40a4d7d3c9694a9152f0d46a0c824f
#
_cell.length_a   1.000
_cell.length_b   1.000
_cell.length_c   1.000
_cell.angle_alpha   90.00
_cell.angle_beta   90.00
_cell.angle_gamma   90.00
#
_symmetry.space_group_name_H-M   'P 1'
#
loop_
_entity.id
_entity.type
_entity.pdbx_description
1 polymer ?
#
loop_
_entity_poly.entity_id
_entity_poly.type
_entity_poly.pdbx_seq_one_letter_code
_entity_poly.pdbx_strand_id
1 'polypeptide(L)'
;MHASPLRTLASIALAALLSCTAHAKPNILVILADDLGYGELSCQGFTQQIPTPNIDSIAKNGVRFTSGYVSGPYCSPTRAGFMTGRYQQRFGHEFNPGPAEAAVENFGLPLTEKTIGDRLKAAGYATGWFGKSHLGYKPPFHPLKRGFDEFFGFLGGAHSYLDAAGDKHNPILRGTEQLPAITYTTEEFAREAVSFIGRHKAGPWFCYLPFNAVHGPLQATDKYLNRFTGITDTKRRTYCAMQSAMDDAVGTVLAKVRENGQEENTLIFFFSDNGGPTAQTTSGNGPLRGFKAQTWEGGIRIPFMMQWKGKIPAGKVDDRPVIQLDIHPTALAAARVEAPGDAKFDGVNLLPYVTGEKNGAPHDALYWRFGQQIALRSGDWKIVKGAGMDGIAGGRAGKADTAGAELYNLKDDIGEKSNLAGKNPDKLKELAALWDQWNAGNIDAAWGPGSRGKAADSAKPGEPAQPKRRKKQNN
;
A
#
# COMPACT_ATOMS: atom_id res chain seq x y z
N MET A 1 15.95 -61.01 48.36
CA MET A 1 16.65 -59.87 47.66
C MET A 1 15.60 -59.20 46.81
N HIS A 2 15.03 -58.09 47.32
CA HIS A 2 13.96 -57.35 46.64
C HIS A 2 14.58 -56.18 45.89
N ALA A 3 14.49 -56.17 44.58
CA ALA A 3 14.87 -55.04 43.74
C ALA A 3 13.67 -54.08 43.62
N SER A 4 13.87 -52.82 43.95
CA SER A 4 12.86 -51.79 44.06
C SER A 4 12.40 -51.25 42.68
N PRO A 5 11.10 -51.04 42.45
CA PRO A 5 10.55 -50.57 41.17
C PRO A 5 10.52 -49.04 40.98
N LEU A 6 11.42 -48.26 41.67
CA LEU A 6 11.35 -46.79 41.67
C LEU A 6 12.18 -46.07 40.61
N ARG A 7 12.82 -46.78 39.68
CA ARG A 7 13.66 -46.15 38.62
C ARG A 7 13.02 -45.96 37.25
N THR A 8 11.84 -46.48 37.02
CA THR A 8 11.23 -46.50 35.64
C THR A 8 10.22 -45.35 35.43
N LEU A 9 9.81 -44.60 36.44
CA LEU A 9 8.85 -43.49 36.32
C LEU A 9 9.48 -42.12 36.05
N ALA A 10 10.78 -41.95 36.27
CA ALA A 10 11.46 -40.65 36.07
C ALA A 10 11.85 -40.40 34.60
N SER A 11 11.93 -41.43 33.76
CA SER A 11 12.36 -41.29 32.34
C SER A 11 11.21 -40.93 31.39
N ILE A 12 9.97 -41.13 31.76
CA ILE A 12 8.78 -40.82 30.92
C ILE A 12 8.33 -39.35 31.04
N ALA A 13 8.59 -38.71 32.19
CA ALA A 13 8.23 -37.32 32.42
C ALA A 13 9.11 -36.30 31.69
N LEU A 14 10.37 -36.68 31.31
CA LEU A 14 11.30 -35.78 30.63
C LEU A 14 11.15 -35.78 29.10
N ALA A 15 10.53 -36.86 28.54
CA ALA A 15 10.28 -36.95 27.10
C ALA A 15 9.02 -36.16 26.64
N ALA A 16 8.12 -35.80 27.56
CA ALA A 16 6.92 -35.05 27.25
C ALA A 16 7.13 -33.51 27.16
N LEU A 17 8.29 -33.01 27.61
CA LEU A 17 8.61 -31.56 27.58
C LEU A 17 9.41 -31.13 26.34
N LEU A 18 9.76 -32.04 25.44
CA LEU A 18 10.42 -31.75 24.16
C LEU A 18 9.44 -31.70 22.99
N SER A 19 8.14 -31.71 23.26
CA SER A 19 7.09 -31.64 22.26
C SER A 19 6.82 -30.20 21.86
N CYS A 20 7.29 -29.86 20.68
CA CYS A 20 6.70 -28.87 19.81
C CYS A 20 6.65 -27.43 20.34
N THR A 21 7.76 -26.75 20.39
CA THR A 21 7.74 -25.31 20.06
C THR A 21 7.44 -25.17 18.57
N ALA A 22 6.23 -25.55 18.14
CA ALA A 22 5.66 -24.99 16.93
C ALA A 22 5.68 -23.49 17.15
N HIS A 23 6.67 -22.81 16.56
CA HIS A 23 6.76 -21.37 16.68
C HIS A 23 5.41 -20.83 16.22
N ALA A 24 4.68 -20.16 17.12
CA ALA A 24 3.38 -19.59 16.83
C ALA A 24 3.52 -18.74 15.56
N LYS A 25 2.56 -18.85 14.64
CA LYS A 25 2.52 -17.99 13.45
C LYS A 25 2.56 -16.54 13.90
N PRO A 26 3.38 -15.66 13.30
CA PRO A 26 3.44 -14.26 13.70
C PRO A 26 2.16 -13.55 13.32
N ASN A 27 1.81 -12.53 14.08
CA ASN A 27 0.82 -11.54 13.69
C ASN A 27 1.38 -10.66 12.59
N ILE A 28 0.51 -10.08 11.77
CA ILE A 28 0.89 -9.19 10.67
C ILE A 28 0.09 -7.91 10.79
N LEU A 29 0.79 -6.79 10.94
CA LEU A 29 0.22 -5.45 10.99
C LEU A 29 0.71 -4.65 9.79
N VAL A 30 -0.20 -4.20 8.94
CA VAL A 30 0.12 -3.32 7.80
C VAL A 30 -0.57 -1.98 8.02
N ILE A 31 0.22 -0.94 8.19
CA ILE A 31 -0.22 0.44 8.40
C ILE A 31 0.04 1.22 7.11
N LEU A 32 -1.00 1.81 6.54
CA LEU A 32 -0.93 2.58 5.31
C LEU A 32 -1.39 4.01 5.55
N ALA A 33 -0.52 4.97 5.23
CA ALA A 33 -0.88 6.38 5.17
C ALA A 33 -1.40 6.74 3.76
N ASP A 34 -2.29 7.71 3.66
CA ASP A 34 -2.85 8.21 2.40
C ASP A 34 -2.24 9.58 2.07
N ASP A 35 -1.61 9.71 0.91
CA ASP A 35 -1.01 10.96 0.44
C ASP A 35 0.16 11.49 1.32
N LEU A 36 0.84 10.64 2.07
CA LEU A 36 1.98 11.04 2.89
C LEU A 36 3.25 11.13 2.05
N GLY A 37 3.74 12.35 1.86
CA GLY A 37 4.95 12.63 1.10
C GLY A 37 6.22 12.06 1.75
N TYR A 38 7.21 11.76 0.91
CA TYR A 38 8.49 11.16 1.33
C TYR A 38 9.20 11.97 2.43
N GLY A 39 9.08 13.31 2.40
CA GLY A 39 9.78 14.20 3.33
C GLY A 39 9.07 14.47 4.66
N GLU A 40 7.91 13.89 4.93
CA GLU A 40 7.04 14.34 6.02
C GLU A 40 7.23 13.63 7.36
N LEU A 41 8.00 12.55 7.43
CA LEU A 41 8.31 11.89 8.71
C LEU A 41 9.64 12.39 9.28
N SER A 42 9.73 12.55 10.61
CA SER A 42 10.96 13.05 11.26
C SER A 42 12.14 12.10 11.06
N CYS A 43 11.94 10.78 10.99
CA CYS A 43 13.01 9.84 10.68
C CYS A 43 13.55 9.93 9.24
N GLN A 44 12.86 10.61 8.33
CA GLN A 44 13.34 10.88 6.97
C GLN A 44 14.31 12.07 6.91
N GLY A 45 14.29 12.96 7.93
CA GLY A 45 15.27 14.05 8.08
C GLY A 45 15.02 15.30 7.24
N PHE A 46 13.87 15.43 6.55
CA PHE A 46 13.55 16.56 5.69
C PHE A 46 12.64 17.61 6.33
N THR A 47 11.92 17.25 7.38
CA THR A 47 11.11 18.18 8.18
C THR A 47 11.29 17.92 9.66
N GLN A 48 11.20 18.99 10.46
CA GLN A 48 11.14 18.90 11.93
C GLN A 48 9.86 19.55 12.47
N GLN A 49 8.97 19.99 11.60
CA GLN A 49 7.73 20.65 11.99
C GLN A 49 6.73 19.69 12.66
N ILE A 50 6.77 18.41 12.30
CA ILE A 50 5.82 17.40 12.73
C ILE A 50 6.59 16.25 13.39
N PRO A 51 6.70 16.22 14.70
CA PRO A 51 7.24 15.05 15.41
C PRO A 51 6.37 13.80 15.13
N THR A 52 7.02 12.70 14.74
CA THR A 52 6.34 11.42 14.46
C THR A 52 6.96 10.27 15.27
N PRO A 53 7.07 10.39 16.62
CA PRO A 53 7.85 9.47 17.44
C PRO A 53 7.32 8.03 17.41
N ASN A 54 6.02 7.82 17.21
CA ASN A 54 5.43 6.50 17.18
C ASN A 54 5.70 5.80 15.83
N ILE A 55 5.51 6.48 14.72
CA ILE A 55 5.85 5.96 13.39
C ILE A 55 7.37 5.76 13.28
N ASP A 56 8.18 6.71 13.76
CA ASP A 56 9.64 6.62 13.78
C ASP A 56 10.16 5.44 14.61
N SER A 57 9.39 5.01 15.62
CA SER A 57 9.74 3.84 16.43
C SER A 57 9.76 2.55 15.61
N ILE A 58 8.97 2.47 14.53
CA ILE A 58 8.99 1.32 13.60
C ILE A 58 10.34 1.28 12.86
N ALA A 59 10.81 2.43 12.39
CA ALA A 59 12.14 2.54 11.78
C ALA A 59 13.27 2.23 12.78
N LYS A 60 13.15 2.76 14.01
CA LYS A 60 14.14 2.56 15.07
C LYS A 60 14.25 1.11 15.52
N ASN A 61 13.14 0.38 15.55
CA ASN A 61 13.08 -1.03 15.98
C ASN A 61 13.13 -2.01 14.80
N GLY A 62 13.36 -1.53 13.59
CA GLY A 62 13.38 -2.32 12.37
C GLY A 62 14.24 -1.72 11.28
N VAL A 63 13.75 -1.77 10.04
CA VAL A 63 14.44 -1.28 8.85
C VAL A 63 13.66 -0.15 8.22
N ARG A 64 14.34 0.97 7.93
CA ARG A 64 13.85 2.06 7.09
C ARG A 64 14.46 1.95 5.71
N PHE A 65 13.61 1.81 4.68
CA PHE A 65 14.08 1.79 3.29
C PHE A 65 14.12 3.21 2.73
N THR A 66 15.29 3.63 2.28
CA THR A 66 15.44 4.95 1.63
C THR A 66 14.98 4.93 0.18
N SER A 67 14.91 3.75 -0.43
CA SER A 67 14.39 3.51 -1.79
C SER A 67 13.12 2.63 -1.75
N GLY A 68 12.16 2.98 -0.91
CA GLY A 68 10.84 2.34 -0.86
C GLY A 68 9.89 2.93 -1.91
N TYR A 69 9.22 2.07 -2.68
CA TYR A 69 8.37 2.46 -3.80
C TYR A 69 6.96 1.88 -3.69
N VAL A 70 6.07 2.49 -4.47
CA VAL A 70 4.74 1.96 -4.78
C VAL A 70 4.59 1.73 -6.28
N SER A 71 3.77 0.75 -6.67
CA SER A 71 3.59 0.32 -8.08
C SER A 71 2.74 1.26 -8.93
N GLY A 72 2.12 2.26 -8.30
CA GLY A 72 1.36 3.30 -8.99
C GLY A 72 1.46 4.64 -8.27
N PRO A 73 1.46 5.78 -8.96
CA PRO A 73 1.50 7.10 -8.34
C PRO A 73 0.14 7.54 -7.78
N TYR A 74 -0.78 6.59 -7.56
CA TYR A 74 -2.18 6.90 -7.22
C TYR A 74 -2.78 5.86 -6.27
N CYS A 75 -3.78 6.27 -5.45
CA CYS A 75 -4.30 5.50 -4.32
C CYS A 75 -4.76 4.09 -4.72
N SER A 76 -5.81 3.97 -5.55
CA SER A 76 -6.43 2.66 -5.84
C SER A 76 -5.50 1.69 -6.56
N PRO A 77 -4.74 2.11 -7.59
CA PRO A 77 -3.74 1.24 -8.24
C PRO A 77 -2.71 0.66 -7.27
N THR A 78 -2.14 1.49 -6.39
CA THR A 78 -1.18 1.04 -5.36
C THR A 78 -1.81 0.03 -4.41
N ARG A 79 -3.05 0.30 -3.94
CA ARG A 79 -3.79 -0.57 -3.02
C ARG A 79 -4.12 -1.91 -3.67
N ALA A 80 -4.47 -1.91 -4.97
CA ALA A 80 -4.68 -3.13 -5.75
C ALA A 80 -3.40 -3.95 -5.89
N GLY A 81 -2.27 -3.30 -6.17
CA GLY A 81 -0.94 -3.93 -6.21
C GLY A 81 -0.56 -4.55 -4.86
N PHE A 82 -0.70 -3.80 -3.75
CA PHE A 82 -0.44 -4.31 -2.40
C PHE A 82 -1.27 -5.56 -2.09
N MET A 83 -2.58 -5.51 -2.34
CA MET A 83 -3.49 -6.61 -2.04
C MET A 83 -3.13 -7.90 -2.78
N THR A 84 -2.61 -7.78 -4.01
CA THR A 84 -2.34 -8.94 -4.88
C THR A 84 -0.87 -9.38 -4.90
N GLY A 85 0.07 -8.51 -4.50
CA GLY A 85 1.51 -8.72 -4.69
C GLY A 85 1.93 -8.66 -6.17
N ARG A 86 1.09 -8.07 -7.04
CA ARG A 86 1.28 -8.01 -8.49
C ARG A 86 1.16 -6.58 -9.00
N TYR A 87 1.89 -6.26 -10.06
CA TYR A 87 1.64 -5.01 -10.75
C TYR A 87 0.19 -4.95 -11.23
N GLN A 88 -0.51 -3.89 -10.84
CA GLN A 88 -1.94 -3.71 -11.17
C GLN A 88 -2.21 -3.59 -12.68
N GLN A 89 -1.20 -3.32 -13.49
CA GLN A 89 -1.27 -3.35 -14.95
C GLN A 89 -1.48 -4.78 -15.50
N ARG A 90 -1.13 -5.82 -14.74
CA ARG A 90 -1.38 -7.22 -15.11
C ARG A 90 -2.86 -7.54 -15.23
N PHE A 91 -3.70 -6.78 -14.52
CA PHE A 91 -5.15 -6.99 -14.48
C PHE A 91 -5.96 -5.70 -14.71
N GLY A 92 -5.33 -4.65 -15.27
CA GLY A 92 -5.99 -3.45 -15.75
C GLY A 92 -6.48 -2.46 -14.71
N HIS A 93 -6.10 -2.57 -13.43
CA HIS A 93 -6.49 -1.66 -12.35
C HIS A 93 -5.55 -0.45 -12.27
N GLU A 94 -5.45 0.31 -13.34
CA GLU A 94 -4.44 1.37 -13.49
C GLU A 94 -4.89 2.74 -12.97
N PHE A 95 -6.21 2.95 -12.79
CA PHE A 95 -6.80 4.20 -12.33
C PHE A 95 -7.77 3.97 -11.17
N ASN A 96 -8.17 5.05 -10.50
CA ASN A 96 -9.21 4.99 -9.49
C ASN A 96 -10.56 4.59 -10.10
N PRO A 97 -11.39 3.78 -9.43
CA PRO A 97 -12.66 3.28 -9.95
C PRO A 97 -13.76 4.34 -10.07
N GLY A 98 -13.42 5.62 -9.98
CA GLY A 98 -14.36 6.74 -10.04
C GLY A 98 -15.06 7.00 -8.71
N PRO A 99 -15.93 8.04 -8.65
CA PRO A 99 -16.71 8.33 -7.46
C PRO A 99 -17.86 7.33 -7.27
N ALA A 100 -18.35 7.21 -6.03
CA ALA A 100 -19.38 6.24 -5.66
C ALA A 100 -20.69 6.41 -6.47
N GLU A 101 -21.06 7.65 -6.79
CA GLU A 101 -22.28 7.98 -7.58
C GLU A 101 -22.22 7.46 -9.01
N ALA A 102 -21.00 7.33 -9.55
CA ALA A 102 -20.75 6.83 -10.90
C ALA A 102 -20.18 5.41 -10.91
N ALA A 103 -20.30 4.68 -9.80
CA ALA A 103 -19.73 3.33 -9.65
C ALA A 103 -20.34 2.35 -10.64
N VAL A 104 -19.49 1.75 -11.46
CA VAL A 104 -19.84 0.73 -12.45
C VAL A 104 -19.63 -0.67 -11.83
N GLU A 105 -20.45 -1.65 -12.25
CA GLU A 105 -20.45 -3.01 -11.66
C GLU A 105 -19.07 -3.68 -11.62
N ASN A 106 -18.24 -3.45 -12.64
CA ASN A 106 -16.94 -4.09 -12.79
C ASN A 106 -15.75 -3.18 -12.45
N PHE A 107 -15.98 -1.99 -11.89
CA PHE A 107 -14.90 -1.07 -11.51
C PHE A 107 -14.45 -1.34 -10.07
N GLY A 108 -13.42 -2.14 -9.94
CA GLY A 108 -12.82 -2.52 -8.67
C GLY A 108 -11.72 -3.56 -8.85
N LEU A 109 -11.17 -4.05 -7.75
CA LEU A 109 -10.16 -5.10 -7.80
C LEU A 109 -10.78 -6.39 -8.38
N PRO A 110 -10.32 -6.88 -9.56
CA PRO A 110 -10.94 -8.04 -10.21
C PRO A 110 -11.11 -9.22 -9.27
N LEU A 111 -12.28 -9.87 -9.34
CA LEU A 111 -12.62 -10.98 -8.44
C LEU A 111 -11.77 -12.24 -8.68
N THR A 112 -11.11 -12.31 -9.82
CA THR A 112 -10.13 -13.36 -10.15
C THR A 112 -8.82 -13.22 -9.36
N GLU A 113 -8.49 -12.01 -8.90
CA GLU A 113 -7.28 -11.76 -8.13
C GLU A 113 -7.50 -12.17 -6.66
N LYS A 114 -6.58 -12.97 -6.12
CA LYS A 114 -6.56 -13.34 -4.71
C LYS A 114 -5.81 -12.30 -3.90
N THR A 115 -6.44 -11.83 -2.83
CA THR A 115 -5.84 -10.84 -1.93
C THR A 115 -4.95 -11.48 -0.86
N ILE A 116 -4.10 -10.69 -0.24
CA ILE A 116 -3.37 -11.08 0.97
C ILE A 116 -4.33 -11.54 2.09
N GLY A 117 -5.50 -10.89 2.21
CA GLY A 117 -6.56 -11.29 3.14
C GLY A 117 -7.09 -12.69 2.84
N ASP A 118 -7.41 -12.99 1.57
CA ASP A 118 -7.87 -14.34 1.16
C ASP A 118 -6.87 -15.43 1.56
N ARG A 119 -5.56 -15.18 1.34
CA ARG A 119 -4.50 -16.16 1.57
C ARG A 119 -4.20 -16.34 3.06
N LEU A 120 -4.14 -15.26 3.83
CA LEU A 120 -3.89 -15.32 5.27
C LEU A 120 -5.11 -15.92 6.01
N LYS A 121 -6.34 -15.57 5.61
CA LYS A 121 -7.55 -16.20 6.15
C LYS A 121 -7.58 -17.71 5.90
N ALA A 122 -7.26 -18.14 4.68
CA ALA A 122 -7.13 -19.56 4.36
C ALA A 122 -6.03 -20.27 5.19
N ALA A 123 -5.02 -19.52 5.64
CA ALA A 123 -3.97 -20.00 6.54
C ALA A 123 -4.35 -19.96 8.03
N GLY A 124 -5.60 -19.63 8.37
CA GLY A 124 -6.12 -19.62 9.75
C GLY A 124 -5.87 -18.33 10.53
N TYR A 125 -5.60 -17.21 9.86
CA TYR A 125 -5.54 -15.90 10.49
C TYR A 125 -6.93 -15.33 10.68
N ALA A 126 -7.17 -14.69 11.84
CA ALA A 126 -8.24 -13.71 11.94
C ALA A 126 -7.85 -12.47 11.14
N THR A 127 -8.74 -11.93 10.32
CA THR A 127 -8.40 -10.85 9.37
C THR A 127 -9.29 -9.63 9.57
N GLY A 128 -8.67 -8.47 9.79
CA GLY A 128 -9.36 -7.21 10.02
C GLY A 128 -8.87 -6.08 9.10
N TRP A 129 -9.81 -5.26 8.61
CA TRP A 129 -9.54 -4.08 7.80
C TRP A 129 -10.19 -2.86 8.43
N PHE A 130 -9.39 -1.86 8.83
CA PHE A 130 -9.87 -0.68 9.55
C PHE A 130 -9.41 0.60 8.85
N GLY A 131 -10.29 1.19 8.01
CA GLY A 131 -10.01 2.40 7.26
C GLY A 131 -10.49 2.38 5.81
N LYS A 132 -9.80 3.18 4.96
CA LYS A 132 -10.12 3.38 3.54
C LYS A 132 -9.92 2.11 2.71
N SER A 133 -10.90 1.76 1.87
CA SER A 133 -10.79 0.63 0.91
C SER A 133 -10.27 1.07 -0.45
N HIS A 134 -11.05 1.82 -1.20
CA HIS A 134 -10.78 2.34 -2.55
C HIS A 134 -10.51 1.26 -3.61
N LEU A 135 -11.12 0.09 -3.48
CA LEU A 135 -10.95 -1.05 -4.41
C LEU A 135 -12.25 -1.47 -5.10
N GLY A 136 -13.21 -0.56 -5.16
CA GLY A 136 -14.54 -0.74 -5.75
C GLY A 136 -15.66 -0.50 -4.76
N TYR A 137 -16.80 -0.05 -5.26
CA TYR A 137 -17.96 0.36 -4.44
C TYR A 137 -19.04 -0.72 -4.35
N LYS A 138 -19.08 -1.63 -5.33
CA LYS A 138 -20.14 -2.63 -5.42
C LYS A 138 -19.93 -3.78 -4.43
N PRO A 139 -20.99 -4.47 -4.00
CA PRO A 139 -20.93 -5.51 -2.97
C PRO A 139 -19.87 -6.59 -3.18
N PRO A 140 -19.56 -7.07 -4.41
CA PRO A 140 -18.51 -8.08 -4.60
C PRO A 140 -17.09 -7.59 -4.21
N PHE A 141 -16.85 -6.27 -4.23
CA PHE A 141 -15.55 -5.66 -3.90
C PHE A 141 -15.41 -5.33 -2.41
N HIS A 142 -16.49 -5.50 -1.63
CA HIS A 142 -16.50 -5.21 -0.20
C HIS A 142 -15.43 -6.05 0.54
N PRO A 143 -14.65 -5.49 1.48
CA PRO A 143 -13.59 -6.19 2.19
C PRO A 143 -14.00 -7.55 2.77
N LEU A 144 -15.23 -7.68 3.32
CA LEU A 144 -15.76 -8.94 3.82
C LEU A 144 -15.91 -10.03 2.75
N LYS A 145 -15.91 -9.68 1.46
CA LYS A 145 -15.92 -10.61 0.32
C LYS A 145 -14.53 -10.83 -0.28
N ARG A 146 -13.51 -10.17 0.27
CA ARG A 146 -12.15 -10.17 -0.22
C ARG A 146 -11.15 -10.63 0.86
N GLY A 147 -11.56 -11.62 1.68
CA GLY A 147 -10.70 -12.30 2.62
C GLY A 147 -10.58 -11.64 4.00
N PHE A 148 -11.45 -10.70 4.35
CA PHE A 148 -11.45 -10.10 5.69
C PHE A 148 -12.68 -10.54 6.48
N ASP A 149 -12.48 -10.83 7.78
CA ASP A 149 -13.53 -11.22 8.72
C ASP A 149 -14.25 -10.01 9.29
N GLU A 150 -13.49 -8.92 9.51
CA GLU A 150 -14.00 -7.68 10.08
C GLU A 150 -13.64 -6.49 9.20
N PHE A 151 -14.56 -5.54 9.09
CA PHE A 151 -14.39 -4.29 8.37
C PHE A 151 -14.97 -3.12 9.15
N PHE A 152 -14.20 -2.05 9.28
CA PHE A 152 -14.66 -0.75 9.73
C PHE A 152 -14.00 0.35 8.90
N GLY A 153 -14.78 1.17 8.19
CA GLY A 153 -14.23 2.18 7.31
C GLY A 153 -15.18 2.57 6.18
N PHE A 154 -14.63 2.99 5.06
CA PHE A 154 -15.39 3.41 3.90
C PHE A 154 -14.83 2.84 2.60
N LEU A 155 -15.67 2.74 1.57
CA LEU A 155 -15.30 2.06 0.32
C LEU A 155 -14.62 2.97 -0.70
N GLY A 156 -14.78 4.27 -0.57
CA GLY A 156 -14.35 5.27 -1.54
C GLY A 156 -12.92 5.76 -1.41
N GLY A 157 -12.60 6.78 -2.22
CA GLY A 157 -11.28 7.38 -2.31
C GLY A 157 -11.01 8.49 -1.29
N ALA A 158 -12.06 9.15 -0.78
CA ALA A 158 -11.98 10.22 0.20
C ALA A 158 -13.21 10.20 1.10
N HIS A 159 -13.08 10.73 2.30
CA HIS A 159 -14.18 10.86 3.25
C HIS A 159 -13.92 12.04 4.20
N SER A 160 -14.99 12.66 4.73
CA SER A 160 -14.87 13.58 5.86
C SER A 160 -14.25 12.88 7.07
N TYR A 161 -13.45 13.62 7.84
CA TYR A 161 -12.85 13.09 9.07
C TYR A 161 -13.76 13.21 10.28
N LEU A 162 -14.72 14.12 10.22
CA LEU A 162 -15.53 14.54 11.37
C LEU A 162 -17.02 14.21 11.21
N ASP A 163 -17.42 13.66 10.08
CA ASP A 163 -18.81 13.38 9.77
C ASP A 163 -18.96 12.01 9.07
N ALA A 164 -19.60 11.07 9.75
CA ALA A 164 -19.86 9.74 9.22
C ALA A 164 -20.96 9.72 8.15
N ALA A 165 -21.91 10.65 8.26
CA ALA A 165 -23.08 10.70 7.39
C ALA A 165 -22.90 11.66 6.20
N GLY A 166 -21.79 12.42 6.15
CA GLY A 166 -21.56 13.49 5.18
C GLY A 166 -21.53 13.06 3.72
N ASP A 167 -21.37 11.77 3.46
CA ASP A 167 -21.43 11.20 2.11
C ASP A 167 -22.35 9.97 2.08
N LYS A 168 -23.60 10.17 1.68
CA LYS A 168 -24.61 9.11 1.55
C LYS A 168 -24.23 8.00 0.58
N HIS A 169 -23.31 8.26 -0.36
CA HIS A 169 -22.83 7.28 -1.34
C HIS A 169 -21.55 6.57 -0.91
N ASN A 170 -20.92 7.06 0.15
CA ASN A 170 -19.67 6.52 0.68
C ASN A 170 -19.63 6.65 2.22
N PRO A 171 -20.60 6.07 2.94
CA PRO A 171 -20.70 6.19 4.40
C PRO A 171 -19.59 5.44 5.12
N ILE A 172 -19.37 5.77 6.40
CA ILE A 172 -18.59 4.91 7.30
C ILE A 172 -19.43 3.68 7.65
N LEU A 173 -18.83 2.53 7.46
CA LEU A 173 -19.46 1.23 7.69
C LEU A 173 -18.79 0.49 8.84
N ARG A 174 -19.62 -0.23 9.64
CA ARG A 174 -19.17 -1.33 10.48
C ARG A 174 -19.72 -2.64 9.88
N GLY A 175 -18.85 -3.49 9.37
CA GLY A 175 -19.29 -4.56 8.50
C GLY A 175 -19.96 -3.98 7.26
N THR A 176 -21.27 -4.22 7.11
CA THR A 176 -22.10 -3.66 6.02
C THR A 176 -23.06 -2.58 6.49
N GLU A 177 -23.09 -2.28 7.79
CA GLU A 177 -24.03 -1.34 8.37
C GLU A 177 -23.44 0.07 8.44
N GLN A 178 -24.19 1.06 7.99
CA GLN A 178 -23.80 2.47 8.06
C GLN A 178 -23.86 2.96 9.49
N LEU A 179 -22.81 3.70 9.90
CA LEU A 179 -22.80 4.36 11.20
C LEU A 179 -23.52 5.70 11.16
N PRO A 180 -24.27 6.03 12.22
CA PRO A 180 -24.96 7.31 12.32
C PRO A 180 -24.02 8.49 12.61
N ALA A 181 -22.90 8.24 13.29
CA ALA A 181 -21.94 9.27 13.69
C ALA A 181 -20.56 8.67 13.97
N ILE A 182 -19.55 9.51 13.86
CA ILE A 182 -18.17 9.28 14.30
C ILE A 182 -17.64 10.54 15.00
N THR A 183 -16.56 10.41 15.74
CA THR A 183 -15.86 11.56 16.33
C THR A 183 -14.74 12.08 15.43
N TYR A 184 -13.79 11.20 15.07
CA TYR A 184 -12.67 11.53 14.19
C TYR A 184 -12.13 10.24 13.56
N THR A 185 -12.21 10.11 12.23
CA THR A 185 -11.90 8.85 11.53
C THR A 185 -10.54 8.27 11.91
N THR A 186 -9.51 9.10 12.04
CA THR A 186 -8.15 8.67 12.37
C THR A 186 -8.10 7.94 13.73
N GLU A 187 -8.75 8.49 14.75
CA GLU A 187 -8.82 7.86 16.07
C GLU A 187 -9.74 6.63 16.08
N GLU A 188 -10.84 6.69 15.34
CA GLU A 188 -11.80 5.58 15.23
C GLU A 188 -11.17 4.33 14.60
N PHE A 189 -10.42 4.50 13.49
CA PHE A 189 -9.75 3.37 12.82
C PHE A 189 -8.74 2.69 13.75
N ALA A 190 -7.96 3.48 14.49
CA ALA A 190 -7.03 2.94 15.47
C ALA A 190 -7.75 2.23 16.63
N ARG A 191 -8.87 2.79 17.14
CA ARG A 191 -9.67 2.19 18.19
C ARG A 191 -10.24 0.83 17.78
N GLU A 192 -10.75 0.72 16.55
CA GLU A 192 -11.26 -0.55 16.03
C GLU A 192 -10.14 -1.58 15.82
N ALA A 193 -8.98 -1.15 15.32
CA ALA A 193 -7.80 -2.01 15.21
C ALA A 193 -7.34 -2.52 16.60
N VAL A 194 -7.28 -1.65 17.62
CA VAL A 194 -6.96 -2.01 19.00
C VAL A 194 -7.94 -3.03 19.56
N SER A 195 -9.24 -2.82 19.32
CA SER A 195 -10.30 -3.75 19.75
C SER A 195 -10.14 -5.12 19.08
N PHE A 196 -9.90 -5.15 17.77
CA PHE A 196 -9.63 -6.37 16.99
C PHE A 196 -8.41 -7.13 17.54
N ILE A 197 -7.26 -6.46 17.68
CA ILE A 197 -6.02 -7.04 18.23
C ILE A 197 -6.24 -7.62 19.62
N GLY A 198 -7.05 -6.93 20.46
CA GLY A 198 -7.39 -7.40 21.78
C GLY A 198 -8.23 -8.66 21.79
N ARG A 199 -9.24 -8.75 20.91
CA ARG A 199 -10.12 -9.93 20.80
C ARG A 199 -9.40 -11.16 20.24
N HIS A 200 -8.44 -10.94 19.35
CA HIS A 200 -7.75 -12.03 18.65
C HIS A 200 -6.35 -12.36 19.24
N LYS A 201 -6.06 -11.90 20.46
CA LYS A 201 -4.75 -12.12 21.11
C LYS A 201 -4.32 -13.58 21.29
N ALA A 202 -5.26 -14.51 21.25
CA ALA A 202 -4.99 -15.94 21.46
C ALA A 202 -4.52 -16.69 20.19
N GLY A 203 -4.67 -16.09 19.00
CA GLY A 203 -4.31 -16.69 17.72
C GLY A 203 -3.58 -15.70 16.80
N PRO A 204 -3.13 -16.16 15.63
CA PRO A 204 -2.52 -15.28 14.65
C PRO A 204 -3.59 -14.37 14.02
N TRP A 205 -3.24 -13.10 13.86
CA TRP A 205 -4.10 -12.11 13.23
C TRP A 205 -3.37 -11.30 12.15
N PHE A 206 -4.14 -10.89 11.15
CA PHE A 206 -3.74 -9.92 10.13
C PHE A 206 -4.61 -8.68 10.27
N CYS A 207 -3.99 -7.57 10.61
CA CYS A 207 -4.63 -6.27 10.71
C CYS A 207 -4.12 -5.35 9.60
N TYR A 208 -5.01 -4.92 8.71
CA TYR A 208 -4.75 -3.89 7.72
C TYR A 208 -5.40 -2.60 8.17
N LEU A 209 -4.58 -1.57 8.40
CA LEU A 209 -4.96 -0.27 8.95
C LEU A 209 -4.63 0.84 7.95
N PRO A 210 -5.42 0.99 6.87
CA PRO A 210 -5.26 2.07 5.89
C PRO A 210 -5.98 3.33 6.36
N PHE A 211 -5.24 4.23 6.99
CA PHE A 211 -5.76 5.55 7.30
C PHE A 211 -6.16 6.31 6.03
N ASN A 212 -7.14 7.21 6.14
CA ASN A 212 -7.36 8.25 5.15
C ASN A 212 -6.47 9.50 5.44
N ALA A 213 -5.80 9.56 6.57
CA ALA A 213 -4.84 10.60 6.90
C ALA A 213 -3.53 10.36 6.09
N VAL A 214 -3.00 11.36 5.40
CA VAL A 214 -3.31 12.81 5.49
C VAL A 214 -4.00 13.36 4.23
N HIS A 215 -4.83 12.56 3.57
CA HIS A 215 -5.58 12.92 2.35
C HIS A 215 -6.61 14.03 2.64
N GLY A 216 -6.93 14.86 1.65
CA GLY A 216 -8.04 15.82 1.74
C GLY A 216 -9.43 15.16 1.87
N PRO A 217 -10.43 15.84 2.47
CA PRO A 217 -10.37 17.22 2.95
C PRO A 217 -9.49 17.38 4.20
N LEU A 218 -8.81 18.53 4.33
CA LEU A 218 -7.99 18.78 5.51
C LEU A 218 -8.87 19.14 6.69
N GLN A 219 -8.97 18.25 7.67
CA GLN A 219 -9.81 18.41 8.86
C GLN A 219 -9.12 17.78 10.07
N ALA A 220 -8.99 18.51 11.15
CA ALA A 220 -8.46 18.04 12.41
C ALA A 220 -9.25 18.63 13.57
N THR A 221 -9.25 17.93 14.71
CA THR A 221 -9.86 18.43 15.95
C THR A 221 -8.97 19.46 16.61
N ASP A 222 -9.55 20.30 17.50
CA ASP A 222 -8.80 21.30 18.29
C ASP A 222 -7.68 20.66 19.13
N LYS A 223 -7.88 19.44 19.60
CA LYS A 223 -6.84 18.65 20.29
C LYS A 223 -5.51 18.63 19.52
N TYR A 224 -5.57 18.48 18.22
CA TYR A 224 -4.38 18.40 17.36
C TYR A 224 -4.00 19.75 16.77
N LEU A 225 -4.95 20.59 16.40
CA LEU A 225 -4.70 21.95 15.91
C LEU A 225 -3.92 22.80 16.92
N ASN A 226 -4.20 22.63 18.22
CA ASN A 226 -3.55 23.37 19.28
C ASN A 226 -2.08 22.98 19.52
N ARG A 227 -1.61 21.86 18.94
CA ARG A 227 -0.18 21.49 18.94
C ARG A 227 0.66 22.36 18.02
N PHE A 228 0.04 23.03 17.04
CA PHE A 228 0.71 23.73 15.94
C PHE A 228 0.32 25.20 15.82
N THR A 229 0.06 25.88 16.94
CA THR A 229 -0.33 27.29 16.98
C THR A 229 0.70 28.25 16.38
N GLY A 230 1.98 27.85 16.37
CA GLY A 230 3.06 28.63 15.73
C GLY A 230 3.07 28.57 14.20
N ILE A 231 2.27 27.71 13.57
CA ILE A 231 2.17 27.65 12.10
C ILE A 231 1.02 28.55 11.66
N THR A 232 1.36 29.62 10.95
CA THR A 232 0.40 30.65 10.50
C THR A 232 -0.39 30.25 9.28
N ASP A 233 0.19 29.45 8.37
CA ASP A 233 -0.54 28.89 7.23
C ASP A 233 -1.54 27.83 7.70
N THR A 234 -2.82 28.17 7.57
CA THR A 234 -3.93 27.32 8.06
C THR A 234 -3.95 25.94 7.41
N LYS A 235 -3.62 25.85 6.12
CA LYS A 235 -3.57 24.58 5.38
C LYS A 235 -2.46 23.70 5.95
N ARG A 236 -1.25 24.25 6.09
CA ARG A 236 -0.10 23.53 6.67
C ARG A 236 -0.36 23.14 8.13
N ARG A 237 -0.91 24.04 8.93
CA ARG A 237 -1.27 23.77 10.33
C ARG A 237 -2.25 22.60 10.44
N THR A 238 -3.30 22.58 9.61
CA THR A 238 -4.28 21.50 9.63
C THR A 238 -3.65 20.17 9.18
N TYR A 239 -2.82 20.20 8.14
CA TYR A 239 -2.06 19.04 7.70
C TYR A 239 -1.16 18.47 8.82
N CYS A 240 -0.40 19.33 9.50
CA CYS A 240 0.45 18.92 10.63
C CYS A 240 -0.37 18.30 11.76
N ALA A 241 -1.53 18.87 12.05
CA ALA A 241 -2.47 18.35 13.05
C ALA A 241 -2.99 16.95 12.68
N MET A 242 -3.37 16.74 11.41
CA MET A 242 -3.81 15.43 10.90
C MET A 242 -2.71 14.37 10.98
N GLN A 243 -1.48 14.73 10.61
CA GLN A 243 -0.35 13.82 10.68
C GLN A 243 0.01 13.47 12.14
N SER A 244 -0.03 14.45 13.03
CA SER A 244 0.18 14.23 14.47
C SER A 244 -0.90 13.32 15.07
N ALA A 245 -2.15 13.44 14.61
CA ALA A 245 -3.23 12.54 15.01
C ALA A 245 -2.97 11.10 14.51
N MET A 246 -2.46 10.94 13.29
CA MET A 246 -2.10 9.63 12.77
C MET A 246 -0.93 9.01 13.54
N ASP A 247 0.07 9.79 13.92
CA ASP A 247 1.17 9.29 14.75
C ASP A 247 0.70 8.80 16.11
N ASP A 248 -0.16 9.58 16.82
CA ASP A 248 -0.78 9.16 18.07
C ASP A 248 -1.61 7.86 17.89
N ALA A 249 -2.37 7.77 16.82
CA ALA A 249 -3.18 6.61 16.48
C ALA A 249 -2.33 5.35 16.26
N VAL A 250 -1.23 5.48 15.53
CA VAL A 250 -0.23 4.41 15.36
C VAL A 250 0.35 4.02 16.72
N GLY A 251 0.72 5.01 17.55
CA GLY A 251 1.22 4.78 18.91
C GLY A 251 0.27 3.94 19.77
N THR A 252 -1.04 4.21 19.69
CA THR A 252 -2.08 3.49 20.43
C THR A 252 -2.16 2.01 19.98
N VAL A 253 -2.08 1.75 18.68
CA VAL A 253 -2.07 0.38 18.13
C VAL A 253 -0.81 -0.39 18.53
N LEU A 254 0.37 0.25 18.42
CA LEU A 254 1.64 -0.36 18.83
C LEU A 254 1.68 -0.63 20.34
N ALA A 255 1.07 0.25 21.15
CA ALA A 255 0.94 0.05 22.58
C ALA A 255 0.09 -1.19 22.90
N LYS A 256 -1.00 -1.42 22.17
CA LYS A 256 -1.84 -2.62 22.33
C LYS A 256 -1.11 -3.91 21.99
N VAL A 257 -0.30 -3.91 20.96
CA VAL A 257 0.56 -5.06 20.61
C VAL A 257 1.53 -5.38 21.76
N ARG A 258 2.15 -4.34 22.35
CA ARG A 258 3.04 -4.49 23.53
C ARG A 258 2.30 -4.97 24.77
N GLU A 259 1.14 -4.38 25.08
CA GLU A 259 0.27 -4.77 26.21
C GLU A 259 -0.10 -6.26 26.14
N ASN A 260 -0.35 -6.77 24.95
CA ASN A 260 -0.64 -8.18 24.74
C ASN A 260 0.61 -9.10 24.82
N GLY A 261 1.82 -8.54 24.98
CA GLY A 261 3.08 -9.31 24.94
C GLY A 261 3.43 -9.86 23.54
N GLN A 262 2.89 -9.27 22.48
CA GLN A 262 2.98 -9.81 21.11
C GLN A 262 4.03 -9.11 20.22
N GLU A 263 4.79 -8.15 20.76
CA GLU A 263 5.71 -7.32 19.96
C GLU A 263 6.77 -8.14 19.20
N GLU A 264 7.35 -9.16 19.85
CA GLU A 264 8.35 -10.04 19.21
C GLU A 264 7.73 -11.02 18.19
N ASN A 265 6.43 -11.25 18.29
CA ASN A 265 5.69 -12.12 17.37
C ASN A 265 4.80 -11.33 16.42
N THR A 266 5.15 -10.08 16.09
CA THR A 266 4.38 -9.25 15.15
C THR A 266 5.30 -8.64 14.10
N LEU A 267 5.04 -8.98 12.82
CA LEU A 267 5.63 -8.33 11.67
C LEU A 267 4.82 -7.09 11.33
N ILE A 268 5.46 -5.93 11.29
CA ILE A 268 4.84 -4.63 11.08
C ILE A 268 5.40 -3.99 9.81
N PHE A 269 4.52 -3.47 8.95
CA PHE A 269 4.86 -2.59 7.84
C PHE A 269 4.19 -1.24 8.01
N PHE A 270 4.91 -0.19 7.65
CA PHE A 270 4.38 1.17 7.48
C PHE A 270 4.82 1.71 6.12
N PHE A 271 3.87 2.24 5.32
CA PHE A 271 4.15 2.89 4.05
C PHE A 271 3.04 3.88 3.65
N SER A 272 3.30 4.73 2.63
CA SER A 272 2.29 5.59 1.99
C SER A 272 1.81 4.98 0.69
N ASP A 273 0.59 5.28 0.25
CA ASP A 273 0.05 4.75 -1.01
C ASP A 273 0.55 5.48 -2.27
N ASN A 274 1.01 6.70 -2.14
CA ASN A 274 1.68 7.48 -3.19
C ASN A 274 2.41 8.68 -2.57
N GLY A 275 3.16 9.39 -3.38
CA GLY A 275 3.77 10.65 -2.95
C GLY A 275 2.75 11.73 -2.62
N GLY A 276 3.17 12.70 -1.82
CA GLY A 276 2.31 13.77 -1.34
C GLY A 276 1.85 14.72 -2.45
N PRO A 277 0.56 15.09 -2.49
CA PRO A 277 0.03 16.10 -3.40
C PRO A 277 0.31 17.52 -2.87
N THR A 278 1.54 17.99 -2.98
CA THR A 278 2.06 19.20 -2.33
C THR A 278 1.18 20.44 -2.50
N ALA A 279 0.69 20.69 -3.71
CA ALA A 279 -0.18 21.84 -3.99
C ALA A 279 -1.55 21.73 -3.30
N GLN A 280 -2.07 20.52 -3.15
CA GLN A 280 -3.42 20.27 -2.61
C GLN A 280 -3.42 20.22 -1.08
N THR A 281 -2.43 19.58 -0.46
CA THR A 281 -2.42 19.30 0.99
C THR A 281 -1.21 19.86 1.73
N THR A 282 -0.22 20.42 1.04
CA THR A 282 1.10 20.81 1.57
C THR A 282 2.03 19.64 1.90
N SER A 283 1.63 18.40 1.61
CA SER A 283 2.45 17.20 1.80
C SER A 283 3.72 17.24 0.96
N GLY A 284 4.88 17.28 1.61
CA GLY A 284 6.18 17.49 0.97
C GLY A 284 6.88 16.18 0.61
N ASN A 285 7.49 16.14 -0.59
CA ASN A 285 8.24 14.97 -1.06
C ASN A 285 9.76 15.11 -0.84
N GLY A 286 10.19 16.07 0.01
CA GLY A 286 11.62 16.32 0.27
C GLY A 286 12.38 16.73 -1.00
N PRO A 287 13.53 16.08 -1.30
CA PRO A 287 14.35 16.43 -2.46
C PRO A 287 13.82 15.87 -3.78
N LEU A 288 12.75 15.05 -3.74
CA LEU A 288 12.25 14.30 -4.88
C LEU A 288 11.42 15.19 -5.81
N ARG A 289 11.63 15.05 -7.13
CA ARG A 289 10.85 15.73 -8.15
C ARG A 289 9.45 15.14 -8.27
N GLY A 290 8.47 16.02 -8.49
CA GLY A 290 7.09 15.61 -8.75
C GLY A 290 6.28 15.32 -7.47
N PHE A 291 5.08 14.77 -7.69
CA PHE A 291 4.06 14.57 -6.66
C PHE A 291 3.04 13.51 -7.11
N LYS A 292 2.04 13.22 -6.28
CA LYS A 292 0.91 12.33 -6.59
C LYS A 292 0.44 12.45 -8.05
N ALA A 293 0.10 11.32 -8.67
CA ALA A 293 -0.31 11.16 -10.07
C ALA A 293 0.81 11.37 -11.10
N GLN A 294 2.08 11.38 -10.67
CA GLN A 294 3.24 11.49 -11.55
C GLN A 294 4.22 10.33 -11.31
N THR A 295 4.89 9.86 -12.38
CA THR A 295 5.90 8.80 -12.30
C THR A 295 7.31 9.28 -11.98
N TRP A 296 7.48 10.58 -11.67
CA TRP A 296 8.67 11.12 -11.02
C TRP A 296 8.87 10.53 -9.63
N GLU A 297 10.10 10.57 -9.10
CA GLU A 297 10.41 10.03 -7.76
C GLU A 297 9.41 10.49 -6.69
N GLY A 298 9.06 11.79 -6.68
CA GLY A 298 8.12 12.36 -5.70
C GLY A 298 6.68 11.85 -5.79
N GLY A 299 6.30 11.13 -6.86
CA GLY A 299 4.98 10.50 -6.96
C GLY A 299 4.97 9.02 -6.57
N ILE A 300 6.12 8.34 -6.64
CA ILE A 300 6.21 6.88 -6.50
C ILE A 300 7.15 6.40 -5.37
N ARG A 301 8.10 7.23 -4.93
CA ARG A 301 9.00 6.93 -3.80
C ARG A 301 8.41 7.48 -2.52
N ILE A 302 8.26 6.62 -1.52
CA ILE A 302 7.44 6.86 -0.33
C ILE A 302 8.19 6.48 0.95
N PRO A 303 7.77 6.97 2.14
CA PRO A 303 8.21 6.40 3.40
C PRO A 303 7.84 4.92 3.48
N PHE A 304 8.85 4.05 3.69
CA PHE A 304 8.65 2.60 3.76
C PHE A 304 9.49 2.02 4.91
N MET A 305 8.83 1.32 5.83
CA MET A 305 9.46 0.74 7.01
C MET A 305 8.93 -0.65 7.27
N MET A 306 9.77 -1.48 7.87
CA MET A 306 9.45 -2.84 8.29
C MET A 306 10.07 -3.12 9.65
N GLN A 307 9.29 -3.69 10.58
CA GLN A 307 9.76 -4.10 11.89
C GLN A 307 9.33 -5.53 12.19
N TRP A 308 10.24 -6.30 12.73
CA TRP A 308 9.95 -7.57 13.40
C TRP A 308 10.98 -7.78 14.49
N LYS A 309 10.62 -7.41 15.71
CA LYS A 309 11.53 -7.37 16.84
C LYS A 309 12.16 -8.75 17.11
N GLY A 310 13.49 -8.78 17.26
CA GLY A 310 14.23 -10.01 17.46
C GLY A 310 14.36 -10.94 16.25
N LYS A 311 13.81 -10.55 15.07
CA LYS A 311 13.92 -11.33 13.81
C LYS A 311 14.63 -10.57 12.70
N ILE A 312 14.47 -9.25 12.64
CA ILE A 312 15.20 -8.39 11.71
C ILE A 312 16.00 -7.35 12.49
N PRO A 313 17.12 -6.82 11.93
CA PRO A 313 17.95 -5.84 12.61
C PRO A 313 17.19 -4.57 12.96
N ALA A 314 17.38 -4.04 14.17
CA ALA A 314 16.83 -2.76 14.60
C ALA A 314 17.72 -1.60 14.12
N GLY A 315 17.09 -0.47 13.76
CA GLY A 315 17.77 0.77 13.38
C GLY A 315 18.53 0.70 12.04
N LYS A 316 18.27 -0.33 11.24
CA LYS A 316 18.91 -0.49 9.92
C LYS A 316 18.32 0.53 8.93
N VAL A 317 19.20 1.20 8.19
CA VAL A 317 18.85 1.96 6.99
C VAL A 317 19.26 1.12 5.78
N ASP A 318 18.33 0.87 4.88
CA ASP A 318 18.54 0.06 3.68
C ASP A 318 18.21 0.90 2.44
N ASP A 319 19.15 1.04 1.52
CA ASP A 319 19.02 1.85 0.31
C ASP A 319 18.58 1.06 -0.92
N ARG A 320 18.49 -0.27 -0.79
CA ARG A 320 18.04 -1.14 -1.89
C ARG A 320 16.61 -0.84 -2.30
N PRO A 321 16.34 -0.80 -3.62
CA PRO A 321 14.97 -0.61 -4.11
C PRO A 321 14.05 -1.76 -3.67
N VAL A 322 12.98 -1.40 -2.96
CA VAL A 322 11.89 -2.29 -2.56
C VAL A 322 10.56 -1.68 -2.97
N ILE A 323 9.51 -2.48 -3.11
CA ILE A 323 8.21 -2.02 -3.56
C ILE A 323 7.09 -2.61 -2.69
N GLN A 324 5.97 -1.91 -2.52
CA GLN A 324 4.87 -2.40 -1.68
C GLN A 324 4.31 -3.76 -2.11
N LEU A 325 4.59 -4.21 -3.34
CA LEU A 325 4.24 -5.56 -3.81
C LEU A 325 4.92 -6.66 -2.99
N ASP A 326 6.08 -6.33 -2.40
CA ASP A 326 6.89 -7.25 -1.61
C ASP A 326 6.25 -7.61 -0.26
N ILE A 327 5.33 -6.78 0.23
CA ILE A 327 4.65 -7.00 1.51
C ILE A 327 3.88 -8.32 1.48
N HIS A 328 3.17 -8.60 0.40
CA HIS A 328 2.35 -9.82 0.29
C HIS A 328 3.19 -11.11 0.37
N PRO A 329 4.17 -11.38 -0.50
CA PRO A 329 5.01 -12.58 -0.38
C PRO A 329 5.85 -12.61 0.91
N THR A 330 6.27 -11.45 1.45
CA THR A 330 6.97 -11.38 2.74
C THR A 330 6.06 -11.82 3.90
N ALA A 331 4.80 -11.35 3.91
CA ALA A 331 3.82 -11.73 4.91
C ALA A 331 3.51 -13.24 4.88
N LEU A 332 3.35 -13.82 3.68
CA LEU A 332 3.16 -15.27 3.54
C LEU A 332 4.37 -16.07 4.01
N ALA A 333 5.58 -15.65 3.65
CA ALA A 333 6.82 -16.28 4.10
C ALA A 333 6.94 -16.22 5.64
N ALA A 334 6.66 -15.08 6.26
CA ALA A 334 6.61 -14.95 7.71
C ALA A 334 5.57 -15.88 8.35
N ALA A 335 4.40 -15.99 7.74
CA ALA A 335 3.32 -16.89 8.15
C ALA A 335 3.62 -18.38 7.89
N ARG A 336 4.73 -18.70 7.22
CA ARG A 336 5.09 -20.04 6.74
C ARG A 336 3.99 -20.65 5.84
N VAL A 337 3.41 -19.79 5.01
CA VAL A 337 2.44 -20.18 3.98
C VAL A 337 3.19 -20.25 2.67
N GLU A 338 3.22 -21.44 2.07
CA GLU A 338 3.78 -21.60 0.73
C GLU A 338 2.99 -20.72 -0.25
N ALA A 339 3.72 -20.07 -1.16
CA ALA A 339 3.07 -19.35 -2.24
C ALA A 339 2.32 -20.37 -3.11
N PRO A 340 0.98 -20.28 -3.22
CA PRO A 340 0.25 -21.22 -4.06
C PRO A 340 0.76 -21.18 -5.50
N GLY A 341 0.70 -22.30 -6.22
CA GLY A 341 1.21 -22.38 -7.60
C GLY A 341 0.52 -21.41 -8.59
N ASP A 342 -0.65 -20.88 -8.23
CA ASP A 342 -1.38 -19.83 -8.97
C ASP A 342 -0.90 -18.40 -8.64
N ALA A 343 -0.08 -18.24 -7.59
CA ALA A 343 0.42 -16.94 -7.15
C ALA A 343 1.56 -16.45 -8.07
N LYS A 344 1.20 -15.63 -9.04
CA LYS A 344 2.15 -14.98 -9.96
C LYS A 344 2.61 -13.65 -9.37
N PHE A 345 3.31 -13.68 -8.22
CA PHE A 345 3.80 -12.46 -7.59
C PHE A 345 4.84 -11.76 -8.47
N ASP A 346 4.71 -10.44 -8.59
CA ASP A 346 5.78 -9.54 -9.06
C ASP A 346 6.64 -9.08 -7.86
N GLY A 347 6.07 -9.07 -6.66
CA GLY A 347 6.80 -8.80 -5.40
C GLY A 347 7.65 -10.00 -4.95
N VAL A 348 8.63 -9.75 -4.09
CA VAL A 348 9.54 -10.75 -3.52
C VAL A 348 9.48 -10.77 -1.99
N ASN A 349 9.90 -11.89 -1.40
CA ASN A 349 10.07 -11.98 0.05
C ASN A 349 11.30 -11.20 0.49
N LEU A 350 11.11 -10.14 1.29
CA LEU A 350 12.18 -9.27 1.78
C LEU A 350 12.96 -9.86 2.97
N LEU A 351 12.45 -10.87 3.69
CA LEU A 351 13.08 -11.39 4.89
C LEU A 351 14.55 -11.80 4.67
N PRO A 352 14.91 -12.61 3.65
CA PRO A 352 16.29 -13.02 3.44
C PRO A 352 17.25 -11.84 3.19
N TYR A 353 16.75 -10.75 2.62
CA TYR A 353 17.54 -9.56 2.33
C TYR A 353 17.77 -8.70 3.58
N VAL A 354 16.74 -8.51 4.40
CA VAL A 354 16.86 -7.68 5.62
C VAL A 354 17.61 -8.38 6.73
N THR A 355 17.54 -9.73 6.81
CA THR A 355 18.32 -10.56 7.76
C THR A 355 19.78 -10.75 7.33
N GLY A 356 20.12 -10.48 6.07
CA GLY A 356 21.47 -10.67 5.53
C GLY A 356 21.74 -12.09 5.00
N GLU A 357 20.73 -12.94 4.90
CA GLU A 357 20.85 -14.28 4.28
C GLU A 357 21.10 -14.18 2.77
N LYS A 358 20.55 -13.14 2.13
CA LYS A 358 20.78 -12.81 0.72
C LYS A 358 21.44 -11.44 0.57
N ASN A 359 22.47 -11.41 -0.27
CA ASN A 359 23.11 -10.17 -0.71
C ASN A 359 22.45 -9.65 -2.02
N GLY A 360 22.81 -8.42 -2.43
CA GLY A 360 22.31 -7.80 -3.64
C GLY A 360 20.91 -7.16 -3.48
N ALA A 361 20.35 -6.71 -4.59
CA ALA A 361 19.06 -6.08 -4.64
C ALA A 361 17.92 -7.12 -4.69
N PRO A 362 16.76 -6.86 -4.05
CA PRO A 362 15.60 -7.73 -4.18
C PRO A 362 15.05 -7.80 -5.60
N HIS A 363 15.21 -6.72 -6.38
CA HIS A 363 14.72 -6.58 -7.75
C HIS A 363 15.82 -6.12 -8.69
N ASP A 364 15.89 -6.69 -9.90
CA ASP A 364 16.76 -6.22 -10.98
C ASP A 364 16.24 -4.88 -11.55
N ALA A 365 14.92 -4.72 -11.62
CA ALA A 365 14.27 -3.48 -12.02
C ALA A 365 12.87 -3.34 -11.42
N LEU A 366 12.43 -2.09 -11.25
CA LEU A 366 11.06 -1.72 -10.87
C LEU A 366 10.43 -0.94 -12.03
N TYR A 367 9.11 -1.11 -12.23
CA TYR A 367 8.40 -0.64 -13.41
C TYR A 367 7.15 0.15 -13.07
N TRP A 368 6.82 1.16 -13.87
CA TRP A 368 5.60 1.96 -13.73
C TRP A 368 4.99 2.26 -15.08
N ARG A 369 3.66 2.21 -15.10
CA ARG A 369 2.80 2.74 -16.18
C ARG A 369 1.57 3.38 -15.52
N PHE A 370 1.26 4.61 -15.92
CA PHE A 370 0.08 5.34 -15.47
C PHE A 370 -0.47 6.19 -16.63
N GLY A 371 -1.38 5.62 -17.41
CA GLY A 371 -1.79 6.20 -18.69
C GLY A 371 -0.62 6.26 -19.66
N GLN A 372 -0.28 7.46 -20.13
CA GLN A 372 0.88 7.68 -21.01
C GLN A 372 2.21 7.84 -20.26
N GLN A 373 2.17 8.01 -18.95
CA GLN A 373 3.38 8.13 -18.15
C GLN A 373 4.02 6.76 -17.94
N ILE A 374 5.34 6.74 -18.00
CA ILE A 374 6.12 5.53 -17.73
C ILE A 374 7.31 5.85 -16.83
N ALA A 375 7.78 4.86 -16.11
CA ALA A 375 9.12 4.84 -15.53
C ALA A 375 9.64 3.41 -15.41
N LEU A 376 10.96 3.30 -15.33
CA LEU A 376 11.68 2.10 -14.95
C LEU A 376 12.91 2.52 -14.15
N ARG A 377 13.16 1.85 -13.02
CA ARG A 377 14.41 1.95 -12.27
C ARG A 377 15.15 0.60 -12.30
N SER A 378 16.42 0.61 -12.71
CA SER A 378 17.33 -0.54 -12.60
C SER A 378 18.65 -0.08 -11.97
N GLY A 379 18.95 -0.59 -10.79
CA GLY A 379 20.05 -0.09 -9.97
C GLY A 379 19.90 1.41 -9.69
N ASP A 380 20.92 2.19 -10.06
CA ASP A 380 20.95 3.66 -9.90
C ASP A 380 20.31 4.41 -11.09
N TRP A 381 20.04 3.71 -12.19
CA TRP A 381 19.52 4.33 -13.39
C TRP A 381 17.99 4.31 -13.43
N LYS A 382 17.41 5.41 -13.93
CA LYS A 382 15.97 5.53 -14.14
C LYS A 382 15.67 6.16 -15.49
N ILE A 383 14.75 5.55 -16.23
CA ILE A 383 14.05 6.24 -17.32
C ILE A 383 12.68 6.68 -16.83
N VAL A 384 12.23 7.83 -17.30
CA VAL A 384 10.91 8.36 -16.97
C VAL A 384 10.36 9.21 -18.11
N LYS A 385 9.06 9.07 -18.36
CA LYS A 385 8.23 9.96 -19.15
C LYS A 385 7.06 10.38 -18.28
N GLY A 386 7.31 11.42 -17.47
CA GLY A 386 6.34 11.92 -16.49
C GLY A 386 5.39 12.93 -17.11
N ALA A 387 4.30 13.24 -16.39
CA ALA A 387 3.44 14.37 -16.72
C ALA A 387 4.14 15.69 -16.35
N GLY A 388 3.83 16.75 -17.11
CA GLY A 388 4.19 18.12 -16.73
C GLY A 388 3.47 18.54 -15.44
N MET A 389 3.82 19.74 -14.94
CA MET A 389 3.26 20.30 -13.70
C MET A 389 1.72 20.43 -13.70
N ASP A 390 1.10 20.42 -14.87
CA ASP A 390 -0.36 20.57 -15.10
C ASP A 390 -1.12 19.25 -14.96
N GLY A 391 -0.45 18.12 -14.74
CA GLY A 391 -1.00 16.76 -14.84
C GLY A 391 -1.66 16.21 -13.57
N ILE A 392 -2.46 17.01 -12.85
CA ILE A 392 -3.19 16.56 -11.65
C ILE A 392 -4.41 15.67 -11.99
N ALA A 393 -4.95 15.75 -13.22
CA ALA A 393 -6.01 14.86 -13.68
C ALA A 393 -5.40 13.54 -14.12
N GLY A 394 -5.61 12.49 -13.35
CA GLY A 394 -5.09 11.13 -13.54
C GLY A 394 -4.87 10.76 -14.99
N GLY A 395 -3.69 10.38 -15.32
CA GLY A 395 -3.08 10.02 -16.59
C GLY A 395 -3.90 10.26 -17.86
N ARG A 396 -3.30 10.87 -18.86
CA ARG A 396 -3.99 11.02 -20.15
C ARG A 396 -4.25 9.65 -20.77
N ALA A 397 -5.44 9.45 -21.33
CA ALA A 397 -5.72 8.28 -22.14
C ALA A 397 -4.77 8.23 -23.34
N GLY A 398 -4.23 7.04 -23.64
CA GLY A 398 -3.33 6.83 -24.76
C GLY A 398 -2.37 5.68 -24.49
N LYS A 399 -1.73 5.21 -25.55
CA LYS A 399 -0.74 4.13 -25.44
C LYS A 399 0.53 4.66 -24.76
N ALA A 400 0.97 3.97 -23.73
CA ALA A 400 2.26 4.23 -23.11
C ALA A 400 3.38 3.68 -24.01
N ASP A 401 4.43 4.45 -24.17
CA ASP A 401 5.66 4.09 -24.88
C ASP A 401 6.87 4.81 -24.27
N THR A 402 8.06 4.35 -24.62
CA THR A 402 9.32 4.91 -24.15
C THR A 402 9.87 6.07 -24.99
N ALA A 403 9.17 6.45 -26.08
CA ALA A 403 9.60 7.54 -26.94
C ALA A 403 9.63 8.88 -26.19
N GLY A 404 10.77 9.56 -26.22
CA GLY A 404 10.99 10.81 -25.48
C GLY A 404 11.17 10.65 -23.98
N ALA A 405 11.42 9.44 -23.49
CA ALA A 405 11.76 9.22 -22.09
C ALA A 405 13.10 9.93 -21.74
N GLU A 406 13.16 10.50 -20.55
CA GLU A 406 14.35 11.10 -19.97
C GLU A 406 15.11 10.03 -19.16
N LEU A 407 16.44 10.21 -19.00
CA LEU A 407 17.33 9.28 -18.30
C LEU A 407 18.02 10.00 -17.13
N TYR A 408 18.02 9.37 -15.96
CA TYR A 408 18.65 9.91 -14.74
C TYR A 408 19.50 8.86 -14.03
N ASN A 409 20.54 9.31 -13.32
CA ASN A 409 21.27 8.52 -12.32
C ASN A 409 20.83 8.99 -10.93
N LEU A 410 20.02 8.22 -10.25
CA LEU A 410 19.43 8.60 -8.95
C LEU A 410 20.43 8.63 -7.81
N LYS A 411 21.60 8.02 -7.95
CA LYS A 411 22.68 8.10 -6.95
C LYS A 411 23.24 9.51 -6.88
N ASP A 412 23.41 10.15 -8.03
CA ASP A 412 24.03 11.47 -8.14
C ASP A 412 22.97 12.57 -8.23
N ASP A 413 21.76 12.26 -8.72
CA ASP A 413 20.66 13.20 -9.00
C ASP A 413 19.30 12.61 -8.59
N ILE A 414 19.08 12.49 -7.28
CA ILE A 414 17.81 12.02 -6.72
C ILE A 414 16.61 12.92 -7.07
N GLY A 415 16.90 14.19 -7.41
CA GLY A 415 15.92 15.22 -7.79
C GLY A 415 15.55 15.23 -9.27
N GLU A 416 16.10 14.33 -10.08
CA GLU A 416 15.79 14.18 -11.51
C GLU A 416 15.90 15.51 -12.27
N LYS A 417 17.02 16.25 -12.06
CA LYS A 417 17.25 17.60 -12.61
C LYS A 417 18.00 17.58 -13.94
N SER A 418 18.88 16.59 -14.13
CA SER A 418 19.85 16.54 -15.23
C SER A 418 19.58 15.35 -16.13
N ASN A 419 18.84 15.57 -17.22
CA ASN A 419 18.56 14.52 -18.21
C ASN A 419 19.84 14.07 -18.92
N LEU A 420 20.19 12.80 -18.78
CA LEU A 420 21.38 12.15 -19.33
C LEU A 420 21.13 11.38 -20.64
N ALA A 421 19.92 11.40 -21.19
CA ALA A 421 19.53 10.62 -22.38
C ALA A 421 20.45 10.87 -23.58
N GLY A 422 20.79 12.15 -23.86
CA GLY A 422 21.70 12.50 -24.95
C GLY A 422 23.16 12.09 -24.72
N LYS A 423 23.58 11.96 -23.45
CA LYS A 423 24.95 11.56 -23.09
C LYS A 423 25.12 10.04 -22.99
N ASN A 424 24.02 9.29 -22.75
CA ASN A 424 24.04 7.85 -22.52
C ASN A 424 22.94 7.15 -23.35
N PRO A 425 22.96 7.27 -24.70
CA PRO A 425 21.87 6.72 -25.55
C PRO A 425 21.76 5.19 -25.46
N ASP A 426 22.86 4.48 -25.31
CA ASP A 426 22.85 3.02 -25.17
C ASP A 426 22.16 2.58 -23.86
N LYS A 427 22.42 3.27 -22.74
CA LYS A 427 21.75 2.99 -21.47
C LYS A 427 20.26 3.30 -21.56
N LEU A 428 19.86 4.40 -22.20
CA LEU A 428 18.44 4.70 -22.45
C LEU A 428 17.78 3.58 -23.25
N LYS A 429 18.42 3.12 -24.33
CA LYS A 429 17.91 2.03 -25.18
C LYS A 429 17.78 0.71 -24.42
N GLU A 430 18.77 0.36 -23.59
CA GLU A 430 18.74 -0.82 -22.72
C GLU A 430 17.51 -0.80 -21.80
N LEU A 431 17.31 0.31 -21.07
CA LEU A 431 16.23 0.42 -20.10
C LEU A 431 14.85 0.52 -20.79
N ALA A 432 14.77 1.17 -21.94
CA ALA A 432 13.56 1.21 -22.75
C ALA A 432 13.14 -0.20 -23.19
N ALA A 433 14.09 -1.03 -23.63
CA ALA A 433 13.82 -2.41 -24.04
C ALA A 433 13.32 -3.27 -22.86
N LEU A 434 13.89 -3.09 -21.65
CA LEU A 434 13.41 -3.77 -20.43
C LEU A 434 11.96 -3.35 -20.10
N TRP A 435 11.65 -2.05 -20.22
CA TRP A 435 10.29 -1.57 -19.97
C TRP A 435 9.30 -2.13 -21.00
N ASP A 436 9.65 -2.13 -22.28
CA ASP A 436 8.81 -2.65 -23.36
C ASP A 436 8.53 -4.15 -23.15
N GLN A 437 9.53 -4.92 -22.75
CA GLN A 437 9.38 -6.35 -22.42
C GLN A 437 8.42 -6.56 -21.25
N TRP A 438 8.57 -5.81 -20.16
CA TRP A 438 7.65 -5.88 -19.02
C TRP A 438 6.23 -5.47 -19.42
N ASN A 439 6.10 -4.40 -20.23
CA ASN A 439 4.80 -3.86 -20.66
C ASN A 439 4.04 -4.80 -21.60
N ALA A 440 4.75 -5.62 -22.39
CA ALA A 440 4.13 -6.63 -23.24
C ALA A 440 3.33 -7.70 -22.47
N GLY A 441 3.65 -7.91 -21.20
CA GLY A 441 2.91 -8.81 -20.31
C GLY A 441 1.73 -8.17 -19.56
N ASN A 442 1.40 -6.90 -19.86
CA ASN A 442 0.31 -6.15 -19.22
C ASN A 442 -0.89 -6.01 -20.16
N ILE A 443 -2.06 -5.77 -19.58
CA ILE A 443 -3.27 -5.47 -20.33
C ILE A 443 -3.57 -3.96 -20.31
N ASP A 444 -4.48 -3.52 -21.17
CA ASP A 444 -4.97 -2.14 -21.14
C ASP A 444 -5.73 -1.87 -19.83
N ALA A 445 -5.78 -0.59 -19.44
CA ALA A 445 -6.55 -0.17 -18.29
C ALA A 445 -8.04 -0.49 -18.50
N ALA A 446 -8.65 -1.17 -17.52
CA ALA A 446 -10.05 -1.56 -17.58
C ALA A 446 -11.00 -0.35 -17.53
N TRP A 447 -10.55 0.74 -16.95
CA TRP A 447 -11.24 2.04 -16.90
C TRP A 447 -10.21 3.18 -16.84
N GLY A 448 -10.68 4.42 -16.95
CA GLY A 448 -9.82 5.60 -16.88
C GLY A 448 -10.30 6.73 -17.78
N PRO A 449 -9.49 7.78 -17.97
CA PRO A 449 -9.80 8.87 -18.87
C PRO A 449 -10.11 8.38 -20.30
N GLY A 450 -11.30 8.65 -20.80
CA GLY A 450 -11.74 8.23 -22.13
C GLY A 450 -12.40 6.84 -22.23
N SER A 451 -12.49 6.07 -21.14
CA SER A 451 -13.10 4.73 -21.16
C SER A 451 -14.63 4.71 -20.96
N ARG A 452 -15.26 5.86 -20.67
CA ARG A 452 -16.69 5.96 -20.36
C ARG A 452 -17.65 5.40 -21.41
N GLY A 453 -17.18 5.05 -22.63
CA GLY A 453 -17.99 4.43 -23.68
C GLY A 453 -17.74 2.93 -23.90
N LYS A 454 -16.64 2.35 -23.40
CA LYS A 454 -16.29 0.95 -23.67
C LYS A 454 -16.81 -0.04 -22.63
N ALA A 455 -17.07 0.39 -21.40
CA ALA A 455 -17.57 -0.47 -20.33
C ALA A 455 -19.03 -0.94 -20.51
N ALA A 456 -19.84 -0.23 -21.32
CA ALA A 456 -21.20 -0.62 -21.59
C ALA A 456 -21.31 -1.80 -22.59
N ASP A 457 -20.30 -1.99 -23.44
CA ASP A 457 -20.33 -3.05 -24.47
C ASP A 457 -19.78 -4.39 -24.01
N SER A 458 -19.01 -4.45 -22.92
CA SER A 458 -18.40 -5.69 -22.41
C SER A 458 -19.25 -6.45 -21.37
N ALA A 459 -20.41 -5.93 -21.00
CA ALA A 459 -21.24 -6.46 -19.89
C ALA A 459 -22.35 -7.44 -20.32
N LYS A 460 -22.35 -7.95 -21.58
CA LYS A 460 -23.32 -8.98 -21.99
C LYS A 460 -22.60 -10.31 -22.26
N PRO A 461 -22.73 -11.31 -21.39
CA PRO A 461 -22.36 -12.68 -21.76
C PRO A 461 -23.43 -13.24 -22.70
N GLY A 462 -23.06 -13.50 -23.94
CA GLY A 462 -23.76 -14.53 -24.74
C GLY A 462 -24.91 -14.12 -25.65
N GLU A 463 -24.94 -12.93 -26.24
CA GLU A 463 -25.82 -12.72 -27.43
C GLU A 463 -24.96 -12.72 -28.72
N PRO A 464 -25.35 -13.52 -29.76
CA PRO A 464 -24.64 -13.51 -31.03
C PRO A 464 -24.82 -12.16 -31.73
N ALA A 465 -23.74 -11.65 -32.28
CA ALA A 465 -23.69 -10.38 -33.01
C ALA A 465 -24.71 -10.31 -34.13
N GLN A 466 -25.68 -9.40 -34.08
CA GLN A 466 -26.57 -9.08 -35.19
C GLN A 466 -25.79 -8.32 -36.26
N PRO A 467 -26.00 -8.64 -37.56
CA PRO A 467 -25.29 -8.01 -38.67
C PRO A 467 -25.67 -6.54 -38.80
N LYS A 468 -24.69 -5.67 -38.89
CA LYS A 468 -24.85 -4.23 -39.12
C LYS A 468 -25.70 -3.95 -40.36
N ARG A 469 -26.89 -3.36 -40.20
CA ARG A 469 -27.70 -2.82 -41.30
C ARG A 469 -26.90 -1.74 -42.06
N ARG A 470 -26.59 -2.01 -43.32
CA ARG A 470 -26.04 -1.01 -44.27
C ARG A 470 -27.07 0.12 -44.41
N LYS A 471 -26.67 1.35 -44.06
CA LYS A 471 -27.43 2.55 -44.45
C LYS A 471 -27.40 2.63 -45.97
N LYS A 472 -28.57 2.55 -46.62
CA LYS A 472 -28.75 2.91 -48.04
C LYS A 472 -28.47 4.41 -48.18
N GLN A 473 -27.51 4.77 -49.03
CA GLN A 473 -27.40 6.11 -49.57
C GLN A 473 -28.57 6.27 -50.53
N ASN A 474 -29.40 7.25 -50.30
CA ASN A 474 -30.34 7.74 -51.34
C ASN A 474 -29.66 8.92 -52.03
N ASN A 475 -29.60 8.80 -53.35
CA ASN A 475 -29.31 9.89 -54.30
C ASN A 475 -30.32 11.02 -54.19
#